data_3056e7a1bd5a699d6b05f4e510b333bd
#
_entry.id   3056e7a1bd5a699d6b05f4e510b333bd
#
_cell.length_a   1.000
_cell.length_b   1.000
_cell.length_c   1.000
_cell.angle_alpha   90.00
_cell.angle_beta   90.00
_cell.angle_gamma   90.00
#
_symmetry.space_group_name_H-M   'P 1'
#
loop_
_entity.id
_entity.type
_entity.pdbx_description
1 polymer ?
#
loop_
_entity_poly.entity_id
_entity_poly.type
_entity_poly.pdbx_seq_one_letter_code
_entity_poly.pdbx_strand_id
1 'polypeptide(L)'
;MYEANEKRLRFSLNGEERERDFIFFEVRYNHFRDVSESVAHEVRDRYEGRVCECALALPDTYRETGAKTPLVLSFHGAGNTVCAERHAVGGVKYATSLIDSGFAVLDVCGSEPHGLTMGCPEHLFAAFKAYRYAVRHYNLSEQVLVTGASMGGHVAMNFANNFPAIVLSLGLIYPRLNIDGVTVGDHYCIGTWDKTTAKEGKISTHDRIVEIYRFPENEWCEARTVGFNPYRSRSFIGADGKRVVIPPCPVKIWQGLEDKTVDPVMVREFAESIRRAGCYVELHLLDGVGHTITPVMREELAMWFERFV
;
A
#
# COMPACT_ATOMS: atom_id res chain seq x y z
N MET A 1 6.24 2.74 -25.85
CA MET A 1 6.78 1.40 -25.52
C MET A 1 7.71 1.60 -24.34
N TYR A 2 7.40 1.06 -23.16
CA TYR A 2 8.26 1.21 -21.98
C TYR A 2 9.25 0.06 -22.03
N GLU A 3 10.54 0.35 -22.27
CA GLU A 3 11.60 -0.59 -21.96
C GLU A 3 11.76 -0.56 -20.44
N ALA A 4 11.16 -1.52 -19.76
CA ALA A 4 11.49 -1.77 -18.38
C ALA A 4 12.87 -2.44 -18.34
N ASN A 5 13.82 -1.84 -17.62
CA ASN A 5 15.10 -2.49 -17.30
C ASN A 5 14.80 -3.63 -16.33
N GLU A 6 14.48 -4.81 -16.88
CA GLU A 6 14.17 -5.98 -16.06
C GLU A 6 15.47 -6.65 -15.60
N LYS A 7 15.59 -6.86 -14.28
CA LYS A 7 16.67 -7.62 -13.66
C LYS A 7 16.07 -8.79 -12.89
N ARG A 8 16.55 -10.00 -13.14
CA ARG A 8 16.20 -11.19 -12.36
C ARG A 8 17.33 -11.48 -11.39
N LEU A 9 17.02 -11.50 -10.11
CA LEU A 9 17.97 -11.75 -9.03
C LEU A 9 17.45 -12.89 -8.15
N ARG A 10 18.37 -13.75 -7.70
CA ARG A 10 18.04 -14.85 -6.81
C ARG A 10 18.79 -14.69 -5.50
N PHE A 11 18.04 -14.65 -4.39
CA PHE A 11 18.61 -14.51 -3.05
C PHE A 11 17.61 -14.93 -1.96
N SER A 12 18.13 -15.13 -0.75
CA SER A 12 17.32 -15.44 0.44
C SER A 12 16.78 -14.18 1.11
N LEU A 13 15.59 -14.27 1.68
CA LEU A 13 14.99 -13.20 2.46
C LEU A 13 15.11 -13.46 3.96
N ASN A 14 15.47 -12.42 4.74
CA ASN A 14 15.36 -12.40 6.21
C ASN A 14 16.00 -13.62 6.92
N GLY A 15 17.08 -14.19 6.38
CA GLY A 15 17.74 -15.37 6.94
C GLY A 15 17.02 -16.70 6.66
N GLU A 16 16.06 -16.73 5.74
CA GLU A 16 15.52 -17.97 5.20
C GLU A 16 16.65 -18.74 4.50
N GLU A 17 16.69 -20.06 4.64
CA GLU A 17 17.62 -20.89 3.88
C GLU A 17 17.27 -20.98 2.39
N ARG A 18 15.99 -20.74 2.08
CA ARG A 18 15.45 -20.82 0.73
C ARG A 18 15.72 -19.54 -0.06
N GLU A 19 16.39 -19.70 -1.19
CA GLU A 19 16.48 -18.63 -2.20
C GLU A 19 15.20 -18.55 -3.03
N ARG A 20 14.85 -17.33 -3.42
CA ARG A 20 13.69 -17.01 -4.27
C ARG A 20 14.12 -16.16 -5.44
N ASP A 21 13.41 -16.30 -6.55
CA ASP A 21 13.61 -15.47 -7.74
C ASP A 21 12.78 -14.22 -7.65
N PHE A 22 13.44 -13.07 -7.79
CA PHE A 22 12.81 -11.75 -7.83
C PHE A 22 13.06 -11.10 -9.18
N ILE A 23 12.03 -10.48 -9.72
CA ILE A 23 12.06 -9.73 -10.94
C ILE A 23 11.93 -8.26 -10.56
N PHE A 24 13.01 -7.50 -10.79
CA PHE A 24 13.00 -6.06 -10.61
C PHE A 24 12.78 -5.39 -11.96
N PHE A 25 11.93 -4.39 -11.98
CA PHE A 25 11.70 -3.57 -13.15
C PHE A 25 11.35 -2.14 -12.74
N GLU A 26 11.43 -1.23 -13.69
CA GLU A 26 11.19 0.19 -13.46
C GLU A 26 9.92 0.64 -14.14
N VAL A 27 9.13 1.48 -13.46
CA VAL A 27 8.05 2.24 -14.08
C VAL A 27 8.38 3.72 -14.05
N ARG A 28 8.32 4.37 -15.22
CA ARG A 28 8.60 5.80 -15.34
C ARG A 28 7.32 6.62 -15.24
N TYR A 29 7.41 7.75 -14.57
CA TYR A 29 6.36 8.77 -14.54
C TYR A 29 6.37 9.61 -15.82
N ASN A 30 6.19 9.01 -16.95
CA ASN A 30 6.01 9.79 -18.17
C ASN A 30 4.51 9.94 -18.40
N HIS A 31 4.00 11.12 -18.16
CA HIS A 31 2.67 11.62 -18.51
C HIS A 31 1.54 11.35 -17.52
N PHE A 32 1.17 12.39 -16.84
CA PHE A 32 -0.17 12.61 -16.26
C PHE A 32 -1.17 13.07 -17.34
N ARG A 33 -1.25 12.36 -18.46
CA ARG A 33 -2.24 12.70 -19.51
C ARG A 33 -3.68 12.47 -19.08
N ASP A 34 -3.87 11.71 -18.00
CA ASP A 34 -5.20 11.31 -17.52
C ASP A 34 -5.63 12.08 -16.24
N VAL A 35 -4.86 13.05 -15.80
CA VAL A 35 -5.21 13.94 -14.67
C VAL A 35 -5.62 15.29 -15.24
N SER A 36 -6.65 15.94 -14.66
CA SER A 36 -7.14 17.23 -15.12
C SER A 36 -6.00 18.23 -15.33
N GLU A 37 -6.05 19.02 -16.40
CA GLU A 37 -4.97 19.92 -16.82
C GLU A 37 -4.45 20.85 -15.71
N SER A 38 -5.30 21.24 -14.74
CA SER A 38 -4.92 22.10 -13.63
C SER A 38 -3.96 21.43 -12.62
N VAL A 39 -4.06 20.11 -12.46
CA VAL A 39 -3.16 19.32 -11.58
C VAL A 39 -1.91 18.88 -12.35
N ALA A 40 -2.02 18.71 -13.65
CA ALA A 40 -0.94 18.20 -14.50
C ALA A 40 0.28 19.14 -14.54
N HIS A 41 0.08 20.46 -14.54
CA HIS A 41 1.20 21.42 -14.64
C HIS A 41 2.13 21.42 -13.43
N GLU A 42 1.59 21.44 -12.21
CA GLU A 42 2.41 21.46 -11.00
C GLU A 42 3.09 20.11 -10.71
N VAL A 43 2.45 19.01 -11.11
CA VAL A 43 2.98 17.64 -10.90
C VAL A 43 4.03 17.29 -11.94
N ARG A 44 3.86 17.78 -13.18
CA ARG A 44 4.72 17.50 -14.31
C ARG A 44 6.19 17.88 -14.07
N ASP A 45 6.44 19.09 -13.58
CA ASP A 45 7.80 19.61 -13.42
C ASP A 45 8.58 18.91 -12.29
N ARG A 46 7.87 18.28 -11.35
CA ARG A 46 8.49 17.67 -10.17
C ARG A 46 8.79 16.19 -10.35
N TYR A 47 8.04 15.49 -11.20
CA TYR A 47 8.10 14.02 -11.35
C TYR A 47 8.47 13.55 -12.75
N GLU A 48 8.66 14.47 -13.70
CA GLU A 48 9.07 14.10 -15.05
C GLU A 48 10.44 13.41 -15.04
N GLY A 49 10.46 12.18 -15.52
CA GLY A 49 11.67 11.36 -15.57
C GLY A 49 12.03 10.58 -14.31
N ARG A 50 11.27 10.68 -13.21
CA ARG A 50 11.50 9.82 -12.03
C ARG A 50 11.11 8.38 -12.32
N VAL A 51 11.89 7.48 -11.75
CA VAL A 51 11.75 6.05 -11.90
C VAL A 51 11.37 5.45 -10.55
N CYS A 52 10.37 4.56 -10.54
CA CYS A 52 10.03 3.74 -9.41
C CYS A 52 10.48 2.32 -9.66
N GLU A 53 11.32 1.79 -8.80
CA GLU A 53 11.65 0.37 -8.81
C GLU A 53 10.49 -0.46 -8.26
N CYS A 54 10.25 -1.59 -8.91
CA CYS A 54 9.24 -2.57 -8.56
C CYS A 54 9.89 -3.92 -8.35
N ALA A 55 9.39 -4.71 -7.41
CA ALA A 55 9.82 -6.08 -7.18
C ALA A 55 8.62 -7.02 -7.32
N LEU A 56 8.71 -7.96 -8.24
CA LEU A 56 7.74 -9.03 -8.46
C LEU A 56 8.38 -10.37 -8.08
N ALA A 57 7.72 -11.11 -7.20
CA ALA A 57 8.05 -12.52 -6.92
C ALA A 57 6.97 -13.41 -7.52
N LEU A 58 7.39 -14.44 -8.24
CA LEU A 58 6.50 -15.47 -8.79
C LEU A 58 6.57 -16.73 -7.93
N PRO A 59 5.43 -17.40 -7.67
CA PRO A 59 5.43 -18.66 -6.94
C PRO A 59 6.01 -19.79 -7.80
N ASP A 60 6.47 -20.86 -7.18
CA ASP A 60 6.99 -22.05 -7.90
C ASP A 60 5.94 -22.70 -8.81
N THR A 61 4.67 -22.47 -8.50
CA THR A 61 3.53 -22.93 -9.30
C THR A 61 3.25 -22.09 -10.53
N TYR A 62 3.92 -20.95 -10.69
CA TYR A 62 3.73 -20.07 -11.85
C TYR A 62 3.99 -20.80 -13.17
N ARG A 63 3.13 -20.53 -14.15
CA ARG A 63 3.29 -21.01 -15.54
C ARG A 63 3.02 -19.86 -16.50
N GLU A 64 3.79 -19.78 -17.57
CA GLU A 64 3.65 -18.71 -18.58
C GLU A 64 2.34 -18.80 -19.37
N THR A 65 1.73 -19.97 -19.40
CA THR A 65 0.46 -20.24 -20.10
C THR A 65 -0.49 -21.05 -19.24
N GLY A 66 -1.76 -21.04 -19.58
CA GLY A 66 -2.81 -21.77 -18.86
C GLY A 66 -3.54 -20.88 -17.86
N ALA A 67 -3.89 -21.43 -16.69
CA ALA A 67 -4.58 -20.69 -15.64
C ALA A 67 -3.72 -19.51 -15.17
N LYS A 68 -4.36 -18.35 -15.00
CA LYS A 68 -3.68 -17.15 -14.50
C LYS A 68 -3.30 -17.31 -13.03
N THR A 69 -2.09 -16.91 -12.69
CA THR A 69 -1.64 -16.88 -11.30
C THR A 69 -2.25 -15.68 -10.58
N PRO A 70 -2.88 -15.86 -9.40
CA PRO A 70 -3.40 -14.75 -8.61
C PRO A 70 -2.30 -13.76 -8.23
N LEU A 71 -2.59 -12.46 -8.34
CA LEU A 71 -1.65 -11.38 -8.05
C LEU A 71 -2.03 -10.65 -6.77
N VAL A 72 -1.07 -10.46 -5.88
CA VAL A 72 -1.16 -9.64 -4.68
C VAL A 72 -0.27 -8.41 -4.83
N LEU A 73 -0.83 -7.23 -4.62
CA LEU A 73 -0.04 -6.01 -4.38
C LEU A 73 0.25 -5.91 -2.89
N SER A 74 1.53 -5.92 -2.50
CA SER A 74 1.97 -5.92 -1.10
C SER A 74 2.80 -4.67 -0.81
N PHE A 75 2.18 -3.66 -0.23
CA PHE A 75 2.81 -2.37 0.04
C PHE A 75 3.62 -2.39 1.33
N HIS A 76 4.84 -1.89 1.26
CA HIS A 76 5.78 -1.84 2.39
C HIS A 76 5.43 -0.77 3.43
N GLY A 77 5.86 -1.01 4.68
CA GLY A 77 5.82 -0.03 5.76
C GLY A 77 6.89 1.05 5.60
N ALA A 78 6.77 2.11 6.40
CA ALA A 78 7.73 3.21 6.41
C ALA A 78 9.17 2.71 6.68
N GLY A 79 10.14 3.31 5.99
CA GLY A 79 11.55 2.95 6.11
C GLY A 79 11.99 1.72 5.32
N ASN A 80 11.06 1.04 4.63
CA ASN A 80 11.39 -0.01 3.66
C ASN A 80 11.44 0.57 2.25
N THR A 81 12.04 -0.18 1.33
CA THR A 81 12.20 0.26 -0.06
C THR A 81 12.26 -0.95 -0.99
N VAL A 82 12.05 -0.72 -2.27
CA VAL A 82 12.38 -1.66 -3.35
C VAL A 82 13.65 -1.15 -4.03
N CYS A 83 14.68 -1.97 -4.10
CA CYS A 83 15.95 -1.61 -4.74
C CYS A 83 16.74 -2.88 -5.11
N ALA A 84 16.94 -3.12 -6.41
CA ALA A 84 17.65 -4.28 -6.90
C ALA A 84 19.11 -4.34 -6.40
N GLU A 85 19.81 -3.21 -6.40
CA GLU A 85 21.22 -3.13 -5.99
C GLU A 85 21.44 -3.50 -4.52
N ARG A 86 20.41 -3.29 -3.67
CA ARG A 86 20.44 -3.59 -2.25
C ARG A 86 19.71 -4.88 -1.88
N HIS A 87 19.25 -5.65 -2.85
CA HIS A 87 18.40 -6.82 -2.66
C HIS A 87 17.17 -6.53 -1.77
N ALA A 88 16.64 -5.32 -1.90
CA ALA A 88 15.50 -4.86 -1.12
C ALA A 88 14.22 -5.03 -1.94
N VAL A 89 13.26 -5.76 -1.40
CA VAL A 89 12.01 -6.14 -2.09
C VAL A 89 10.76 -5.55 -1.42
N GLY A 90 10.93 -4.54 -0.59
CA GLY A 90 9.83 -3.83 0.04
C GLY A 90 8.88 -4.72 0.84
N GLY A 91 7.59 -4.66 0.52
CA GLY A 91 6.52 -5.43 1.16
C GLY A 91 6.52 -6.91 0.77
N VAL A 92 7.16 -7.29 -0.33
CA VAL A 92 7.25 -8.70 -0.74
C VAL A 92 7.91 -9.55 0.34
N LYS A 93 8.89 -9.00 1.07
CA LYS A 93 9.56 -9.70 2.17
C LYS A 93 8.63 -10.10 3.34
N TYR A 94 7.49 -9.44 3.49
CA TYR A 94 6.51 -9.75 4.53
C TYR A 94 5.41 -10.69 4.04
N ALA A 95 5.36 -10.92 2.74
CA ALA A 95 4.33 -11.67 2.05
C ALA A 95 4.83 -13.03 1.52
N THR A 96 5.91 -13.57 2.10
CA THR A 96 6.52 -14.85 1.64
C THR A 96 5.54 -16.02 1.76
N SER A 97 4.69 -16.03 2.78
CA SER A 97 3.62 -17.03 2.93
C SER A 97 2.65 -17.03 1.75
N LEU A 98 2.37 -15.87 1.17
CA LEU A 98 1.53 -15.77 -0.03
C LEU A 98 2.21 -16.38 -1.25
N ILE A 99 3.53 -16.17 -1.42
CA ILE A 99 4.29 -16.77 -2.50
C ILE A 99 4.26 -18.31 -2.38
N ASP A 100 4.44 -18.82 -1.15
CA ASP A 100 4.38 -20.25 -0.86
C ASP A 100 2.98 -20.85 -1.06
N SER A 101 1.93 -20.05 -0.88
CA SER A 101 0.52 -20.40 -1.18
C SER A 101 0.13 -20.24 -2.66
N GLY A 102 1.07 -19.93 -3.54
CA GLY A 102 0.83 -19.88 -4.99
C GLY A 102 0.43 -18.50 -5.54
N PHE A 103 0.56 -17.44 -4.77
CA PHE A 103 0.31 -16.07 -5.23
C PHE A 103 1.59 -15.45 -5.80
N ALA A 104 1.46 -14.70 -6.89
CA ALA A 104 2.48 -13.72 -7.28
C ALA A 104 2.36 -12.48 -6.40
N VAL A 105 3.48 -11.89 -5.99
CA VAL A 105 3.50 -10.73 -5.10
C VAL A 105 4.32 -9.60 -5.70
N LEU A 106 3.72 -8.41 -5.79
CA LEU A 106 4.33 -7.21 -6.37
C LEU A 106 4.35 -6.08 -5.35
N ASP A 107 5.48 -5.41 -5.16
CA ASP A 107 5.60 -4.13 -4.48
C ASP A 107 6.27 -3.06 -5.36
N VAL A 108 5.98 -1.81 -5.05
CA VAL A 108 6.47 -0.63 -5.78
C VAL A 108 7.02 0.37 -4.77
N CYS A 109 8.27 0.80 -4.97
CA CYS A 109 8.92 1.73 -4.05
C CYS A 109 8.24 3.10 -3.98
N GLY A 110 7.52 3.49 -5.00
CA GLY A 110 7.17 4.88 -5.18
C GLY A 110 8.41 5.71 -5.57
N SER A 111 8.22 6.98 -5.88
CA SER A 111 9.34 7.88 -6.26
C SER A 111 10.08 8.47 -5.06
N GLU A 112 9.85 7.94 -3.90
CA GLU A 112 10.27 8.54 -2.64
C GLU A 112 11.59 7.94 -2.15
N PRO A 113 12.68 8.73 -2.06
CA PRO A 113 14.00 8.20 -1.70
C PRO A 113 14.07 7.65 -0.27
N HIS A 114 13.12 8.01 0.60
CA HIS A 114 13.14 7.60 2.01
C HIS A 114 12.11 6.51 2.37
N GLY A 115 11.39 5.97 1.38
CA GLY A 115 10.36 4.97 1.61
C GLY A 115 9.13 5.47 2.38
N LEU A 116 8.94 6.79 2.47
CA LEU A 116 7.77 7.42 3.11
C LEU A 116 6.86 8.01 2.05
N THR A 117 5.90 7.25 1.57
CA THR A 117 4.99 7.67 0.50
C THR A 117 3.62 8.11 1.02
N MET A 118 3.22 7.63 2.19
CA MET A 118 1.92 7.90 2.81
C MET A 118 0.74 7.80 1.85
N GLY A 119 0.80 6.87 0.90
CA GLY A 119 -0.27 6.64 -0.06
C GLY A 119 -0.60 7.85 -0.94
N CYS A 120 0.39 8.69 -1.23
CA CYS A 120 0.22 9.86 -2.09
C CYS A 120 -0.19 9.46 -3.52
N PRO A 121 -0.83 10.37 -4.27
CA PRO A 121 -1.29 10.09 -5.63
C PRO A 121 -0.22 9.49 -6.53
N GLU A 122 0.99 10.01 -6.46
CA GLU A 122 2.11 9.59 -7.29
C GLU A 122 2.47 8.11 -7.05
N HIS A 123 2.50 7.68 -5.78
CA HIS A 123 2.77 6.28 -5.44
C HIS A 123 1.65 5.37 -5.96
N LEU A 124 0.39 5.78 -5.80
CA LEU A 124 -0.74 4.98 -6.28
C LEU A 124 -0.72 4.81 -7.80
N PHE A 125 -0.40 5.87 -8.55
CA PHE A 125 -0.26 5.80 -10.01
C PHE A 125 0.93 4.95 -10.43
N ALA A 126 2.07 5.00 -9.71
CA ALA A 126 3.19 4.11 -9.96
C ALA A 126 2.80 2.65 -9.74
N ALA A 127 2.11 2.37 -8.64
CA ALA A 127 1.63 1.03 -8.33
C ALA A 127 0.64 0.52 -9.41
N PHE A 128 -0.26 1.37 -9.89
CA PHE A 128 -1.15 1.01 -10.98
C PHE A 128 -0.40 0.74 -12.30
N LYS A 129 0.63 1.53 -12.63
CA LYS A 129 1.47 1.27 -13.80
C LYS A 129 2.26 -0.02 -13.68
N ALA A 130 2.82 -0.29 -12.50
CA ALA A 130 3.54 -1.53 -12.22
C ALA A 130 2.61 -2.76 -12.33
N TYR A 131 1.42 -2.68 -11.76
CA TYR A 131 0.37 -3.68 -11.94
C TYR A 131 0.09 -3.91 -13.43
N ARG A 132 -0.15 -2.85 -14.20
CA ARG A 132 -0.41 -2.95 -15.66
C ARG A 132 0.75 -3.54 -16.43
N TYR A 133 1.99 -3.27 -16.02
CA TYR A 133 3.18 -3.91 -16.58
C TYR A 133 3.16 -5.41 -16.27
N ALA A 134 3.01 -5.78 -15.01
CA ALA A 134 3.05 -7.17 -14.56
C ALA A 134 2.00 -8.04 -15.28
N VAL A 135 0.74 -7.63 -15.35
CA VAL A 135 -0.32 -8.41 -16.01
C VAL A 135 -0.20 -8.48 -17.53
N ARG A 136 0.58 -7.59 -18.16
CA ARG A 136 0.85 -7.65 -19.59
C ARG A 136 2.00 -8.57 -19.97
N HIS A 137 2.98 -8.72 -19.09
CA HIS A 137 4.21 -9.45 -19.38
C HIS A 137 4.25 -10.83 -18.74
N TYR A 138 3.38 -11.07 -17.76
CA TYR A 138 3.29 -12.32 -17.02
C TYR A 138 1.86 -12.85 -17.03
N ASN A 139 1.69 -14.15 -16.94
CA ASN A 139 0.37 -14.80 -16.88
C ASN A 139 -0.28 -14.63 -15.50
N LEU A 140 -0.65 -13.41 -15.17
CA LEU A 140 -1.23 -13.00 -13.89
C LEU A 140 -2.69 -12.59 -14.02
N SER A 141 -3.43 -12.72 -12.91
CA SER A 141 -4.81 -12.25 -12.81
C SER A 141 -4.89 -10.72 -12.97
N GLU A 142 -5.89 -10.24 -13.70
CA GLU A 142 -6.18 -8.81 -13.83
C GLU A 142 -6.90 -8.23 -12.62
N GLN A 143 -7.62 -9.06 -11.87
CA GLN A 143 -8.13 -8.69 -10.56
C GLN A 143 -7.09 -9.05 -9.50
N VAL A 144 -6.92 -8.16 -8.54
CA VAL A 144 -5.84 -8.26 -7.56
C VAL A 144 -6.36 -8.28 -6.13
N LEU A 145 -5.58 -8.91 -5.30
CA LEU A 145 -5.67 -8.83 -3.84
C LEU A 145 -4.66 -7.78 -3.37
N VAL A 146 -4.97 -7.07 -2.30
CA VAL A 146 -4.08 -5.98 -1.87
C VAL A 146 -3.80 -6.08 -0.37
N THR A 147 -2.54 -5.96 0.01
CA THR A 147 -2.11 -5.99 1.40
C THR A 147 -1.09 -4.91 1.70
N GLY A 148 -0.91 -4.62 2.97
CA GLY A 148 0.15 -3.75 3.45
C GLY A 148 0.14 -3.63 4.96
N ALA A 149 1.32 -3.32 5.51
CA ALA A 149 1.53 -3.16 6.94
C ALA A 149 1.87 -1.71 7.27
N SER A 150 1.33 -1.17 8.37
CA SER A 150 1.62 0.19 8.83
C SER A 150 1.30 1.25 7.74
N MET A 151 2.29 2.01 7.30
CA MET A 151 2.15 2.90 6.13
C MET A 151 1.65 2.15 4.90
N GLY A 152 2.14 0.93 4.65
CA GLY A 152 1.66 0.10 3.52
C GLY A 152 0.18 -0.22 3.60
N GLY A 153 -0.39 -0.36 4.80
CA GLY A 153 -1.83 -0.51 5.00
C GLY A 153 -2.61 0.74 4.58
N HIS A 154 -2.05 1.93 4.78
CA HIS A 154 -2.60 3.18 4.25
C HIS A 154 -2.58 3.20 2.72
N VAL A 155 -1.44 2.83 2.13
CA VAL A 155 -1.29 2.75 0.67
C VAL A 155 -2.27 1.74 0.08
N ALA A 156 -2.39 0.55 0.67
CA ALA A 156 -3.30 -0.51 0.25
C ALA A 156 -4.77 -0.05 0.24
N MET A 157 -5.19 0.64 1.31
CA MET A 157 -6.53 1.19 1.41
C MET A 157 -6.78 2.27 0.34
N ASN A 158 -5.84 3.21 0.18
CA ASN A 158 -5.96 4.23 -0.85
C ASN A 158 -5.95 3.65 -2.26
N PHE A 159 -5.15 2.60 -2.50
CA PHE A 159 -5.15 1.92 -3.79
C PHE A 159 -6.52 1.32 -4.10
N ALA A 160 -7.13 0.60 -3.16
CA ALA A 160 -8.46 0.04 -3.34
C ALA A 160 -9.55 1.11 -3.55
N ASN A 161 -9.45 2.23 -2.84
CA ASN A 161 -10.39 3.33 -2.99
C ASN A 161 -10.30 4.01 -4.36
N ASN A 162 -9.09 4.12 -4.92
CA ASN A 162 -8.87 4.81 -6.20
C ASN A 162 -9.00 3.87 -7.42
N PHE A 163 -8.80 2.55 -7.23
CA PHE A 163 -8.90 1.54 -8.29
C PHE A 163 -9.87 0.39 -7.94
N PRO A 164 -11.11 0.71 -7.54
CA PRO A 164 -12.04 -0.29 -6.99
C PRO A 164 -12.42 -1.41 -7.95
N ALA A 165 -12.34 -1.14 -9.26
CA ALA A 165 -12.75 -2.12 -10.30
C ALA A 165 -11.80 -3.34 -10.39
N ILE A 166 -10.58 -3.23 -9.89
CA ILE A 166 -9.59 -4.29 -9.98
C ILE A 166 -9.29 -4.99 -8.65
N VAL A 167 -9.75 -4.45 -7.51
CA VAL A 167 -9.43 -4.98 -6.18
C VAL A 167 -10.52 -5.93 -5.70
N LEU A 168 -10.16 -7.19 -5.45
CA LEU A 168 -11.05 -8.24 -4.94
C LEU A 168 -11.22 -8.17 -3.43
N SER A 169 -10.13 -7.95 -2.70
CA SER A 169 -10.11 -7.95 -1.24
C SER A 169 -8.88 -7.25 -0.68
N LEU A 170 -8.99 -6.78 0.57
CA LEU A 170 -7.93 -6.17 1.35
C LEU A 170 -7.55 -7.02 2.56
N GLY A 171 -6.24 -7.15 2.81
CA GLY A 171 -5.67 -7.67 4.04
C GLY A 171 -4.75 -6.64 4.67
N LEU A 172 -5.12 -6.01 5.78
CA LEU A 172 -4.41 -4.88 6.37
C LEU A 172 -3.79 -5.25 7.72
N ILE A 173 -2.50 -5.07 7.86
CA ILE A 173 -1.76 -5.41 9.08
C ILE A 173 -1.37 -4.12 9.81
N TYR A 174 -1.89 -3.90 11.01
CA TYR A 174 -1.77 -2.68 11.83
C TYR A 174 -1.72 -1.41 10.96
N PRO A 175 -2.77 -1.18 10.13
CA PRO A 175 -2.73 -0.17 9.09
C PRO A 175 -2.78 1.23 9.67
N ARG A 176 -1.94 2.12 9.15
CA ARG A 176 -2.09 3.55 9.43
C ARG A 176 -3.22 4.10 8.55
N LEU A 177 -4.37 4.40 9.15
CA LEU A 177 -5.59 4.76 8.40
C LEU A 177 -5.86 6.25 8.38
N ASN A 178 -5.13 7.03 9.16
CA ASN A 178 -5.28 8.47 9.24
C ASN A 178 -3.92 9.16 9.09
N ILE A 179 -3.84 10.19 8.26
CA ILE A 179 -2.64 11.02 8.06
C ILE A 179 -2.77 12.41 8.68
N ASP A 180 -3.97 12.82 9.07
CA ASP A 180 -4.13 14.05 9.81
C ASP A 180 -3.73 13.84 11.29
N GLY A 181 -3.11 14.85 11.88
CA GLY A 181 -2.71 14.84 13.29
C GLY A 181 -3.87 15.14 14.25
N VAL A 182 -5.09 14.88 13.82
CA VAL A 182 -6.29 15.21 14.60
C VAL A 182 -6.57 14.12 15.62
N THR A 183 -6.92 14.53 16.83
CA THR A 183 -7.43 13.66 17.86
C THR A 183 -8.75 13.03 17.40
N VAL A 184 -8.85 11.72 17.50
CA VAL A 184 -10.08 10.99 17.23
C VAL A 184 -10.65 10.55 18.58
N GLY A 185 -11.73 11.23 19.02
CA GLY A 185 -12.21 11.12 20.38
C GLY A 185 -11.15 11.61 21.37
N ASP A 186 -10.82 10.80 22.40
CA ASP A 186 -9.77 11.09 23.36
C ASP A 186 -8.39 10.53 22.92
N HIS A 187 -8.29 9.97 21.70
CA HIS A 187 -7.08 9.31 21.20
C HIS A 187 -6.39 10.16 20.14
N TYR A 188 -5.14 10.42 20.39
CA TYR A 188 -4.25 11.10 19.45
C TYR A 188 -3.74 10.09 18.41
N CYS A 189 -3.80 10.45 17.12
CA CYS A 189 -3.17 9.66 16.06
C CYS A 189 -1.65 9.73 16.21
N ILE A 190 -1.09 8.80 16.96
CA ILE A 190 0.30 8.78 17.36
C ILE A 190 1.20 8.87 16.13
N GLY A 191 2.10 9.84 16.14
CA GLY A 191 3.27 9.91 15.27
C GLY A 191 3.08 10.50 13.89
N THR A 192 1.89 11.01 13.51
CA THR A 192 1.73 11.62 12.18
C THR A 192 2.23 13.07 12.18
N TRP A 193 1.99 13.82 13.24
CA TRP A 193 2.35 15.24 13.37
C TRP A 193 3.48 15.52 14.35
N ASP A 194 4.14 14.51 14.87
CA ASP A 194 5.21 14.74 15.83
C ASP A 194 6.48 15.24 15.13
N LYS A 195 6.68 16.56 15.21
CA LYS A 195 7.92 17.22 14.76
C LYS A 195 9.15 16.76 15.54
N THR A 196 8.95 16.19 16.74
CA THR A 196 10.05 15.78 17.62
C THR A 196 10.68 14.46 17.22
N THR A 197 10.04 13.68 16.33
CA THR A 197 10.58 12.39 15.86
C THR A 197 11.68 12.52 14.82
N ALA A 198 11.99 13.71 14.34
CA ALA A 198 13.10 13.95 13.45
C ALA A 198 14.42 13.73 14.21
N LYS A 199 15.08 12.61 13.96
CA LYS A 199 16.51 12.46 14.30
C LYS A 199 17.30 13.43 13.45
N GLU A 200 18.38 13.96 14.02
CA GLU A 200 19.30 14.88 13.33
C GLU A 200 19.59 14.40 11.89
N GLY A 201 19.29 15.23 10.89
CA GLY A 201 19.46 14.92 9.48
C GLY A 201 18.34 14.08 8.81
N LYS A 202 17.22 13.77 9.51
CA LYS A 202 16.06 13.08 8.92
C LYS A 202 14.84 13.98 8.89
N ILE A 203 14.11 13.92 7.79
CA ILE A 203 12.82 14.60 7.63
C ILE A 203 11.80 13.96 8.57
N SER A 204 11.08 14.75 9.35
CA SER A 204 9.99 14.24 10.21
C SER A 204 8.84 13.68 9.35
N THR A 205 8.02 12.81 9.92
CA THR A 205 6.83 12.32 9.24
C THR A 205 5.86 13.48 8.90
N HIS A 206 5.76 14.47 9.78
CA HIS A 206 5.00 15.69 9.52
C HIS A 206 5.51 16.42 8.29
N ASP A 207 6.80 16.80 8.27
CA ASP A 207 7.38 17.57 7.18
C ASP A 207 7.28 16.80 5.85
N ARG A 208 7.36 15.47 5.94
CA ARG A 208 7.19 14.63 4.77
C ARG A 208 5.76 14.62 4.23
N ILE A 209 4.74 14.57 5.08
CA ILE A 209 3.34 14.68 4.64
C ILE A 209 3.08 16.05 4.02
N VAL A 210 3.59 17.11 4.67
CA VAL A 210 3.51 18.48 4.16
C VAL A 210 4.13 18.58 2.75
N GLU A 211 5.31 18.01 2.56
CA GLU A 211 5.98 18.00 1.25
C GLU A 211 5.22 17.19 0.20
N ILE A 212 4.82 15.95 0.53
CA ILE A 212 4.16 15.02 -0.40
C ILE A 212 2.80 15.56 -0.84
N TYR A 213 2.01 16.07 0.11
CA TYR A 213 0.68 16.60 -0.17
C TYR A 213 0.67 18.11 -0.47
N ARG A 214 1.83 18.77 -0.45
CA ARG A 214 2.03 20.19 -0.79
C ARG A 214 1.11 21.11 -0.02
N PHE A 215 1.11 20.99 1.30
CA PHE A 215 0.34 21.89 2.14
C PHE A 215 0.86 23.33 2.03
N PRO A 216 -0.04 24.31 1.78
CA PRO A 216 0.36 25.70 1.75
C PRO A 216 0.89 26.14 3.12
N GLU A 217 1.98 26.89 3.14
CA GLU A 217 2.58 27.50 4.35
C GLU A 217 2.88 26.51 5.49
N ASN A 218 3.03 25.20 5.16
CA ASN A 218 3.18 24.12 6.14
C ASN A 218 2.00 23.96 7.11
N GLU A 219 0.82 24.47 6.74
CA GLU A 219 -0.41 24.29 7.49
C GLU A 219 -1.24 23.14 6.93
N TRP A 220 -2.00 22.48 7.81
CA TRP A 220 -2.89 21.40 7.40
C TRP A 220 -3.93 21.89 6.40
N CYS A 221 -4.03 21.22 5.27
CA CYS A 221 -5.00 21.51 4.23
C CYS A 221 -5.78 20.25 3.85
N GLU A 222 -6.98 20.09 4.37
CA GLU A 222 -7.83 18.92 4.13
C GLU A 222 -8.12 18.71 2.64
N ALA A 223 -8.26 19.80 1.88
CA ALA A 223 -8.51 19.71 0.44
C ALA A 223 -7.38 19.00 -0.33
N ARG A 224 -6.15 18.99 0.20
CA ARG A 224 -5.02 18.31 -0.42
C ARG A 224 -5.01 16.79 -0.18
N THR A 225 -5.77 16.30 0.80
CA THR A 225 -5.84 14.88 1.16
C THR A 225 -7.18 14.23 0.82
N VAL A 226 -8.08 14.95 0.17
CA VAL A 226 -9.36 14.40 -0.29
C VAL A 226 -9.12 13.17 -1.17
N GLY A 227 -9.75 12.05 -0.82
CA GLY A 227 -9.57 10.75 -1.50
C GLY A 227 -8.31 9.97 -1.11
N PHE A 228 -7.41 10.55 -0.30
CA PHE A 228 -6.13 9.94 0.10
C PHE A 228 -5.95 9.79 1.62
N ASN A 229 -6.95 10.18 2.41
CA ASN A 229 -7.02 9.87 3.83
C ASN A 229 -8.17 8.89 4.09
N PRO A 230 -7.91 7.59 4.28
CA PRO A 230 -8.95 6.57 4.44
C PRO A 230 -9.91 6.87 5.59
N TYR A 231 -9.40 7.45 6.67
CA TYR A 231 -10.22 7.75 7.84
C TYR A 231 -11.35 8.75 7.54
N ARG A 232 -11.13 9.67 6.60
CA ARG A 232 -12.11 10.67 6.18
C ARG A 232 -12.88 10.29 4.92
N SER A 233 -12.31 9.43 4.07
CA SER A 233 -12.87 9.03 2.78
C SER A 233 -13.66 7.71 2.91
N ARG A 234 -14.87 7.76 3.48
CA ARG A 234 -15.66 6.57 3.81
C ARG A 234 -16.74 6.23 2.80
N SER A 235 -17.18 7.20 2.03
CA SER A 235 -18.15 7.01 0.95
C SER A 235 -18.19 8.22 0.03
N PHE A 236 -18.61 8.00 -1.20
CA PHE A 236 -18.90 9.08 -2.15
C PHE A 236 -20.22 8.80 -2.87
N ILE A 237 -20.77 9.81 -3.55
CA ILE A 237 -21.93 9.64 -4.42
C ILE A 237 -21.40 9.36 -5.83
N GLY A 238 -21.72 8.20 -6.38
CA GLY A 238 -21.38 7.84 -7.74
C GLY A 238 -22.13 8.69 -8.77
N ALA A 239 -21.71 8.61 -10.03
CA ALA A 239 -22.34 9.34 -11.14
C ALA A 239 -23.83 8.96 -11.34
N ASP A 240 -24.24 7.80 -10.87
CA ASP A 240 -25.64 7.31 -10.88
C ASP A 240 -26.45 7.81 -9.66
N GLY A 241 -25.90 8.68 -8.85
CA GLY A 241 -26.52 9.21 -7.63
C GLY A 241 -26.56 8.23 -6.44
N LYS A 242 -25.98 7.05 -6.58
CA LYS A 242 -25.92 6.07 -5.48
C LYS A 242 -24.70 6.30 -4.61
N ARG A 243 -24.86 5.99 -3.31
CA ARG A 243 -23.75 5.99 -2.38
C ARG A 243 -22.86 4.77 -2.63
N VAL A 244 -21.60 5.02 -2.91
CA VAL A 244 -20.56 3.98 -3.00
C VAL A 244 -19.83 3.93 -1.68
N VAL A 245 -19.80 2.75 -1.05
CA VAL A 245 -19.07 2.50 0.19
C VAL A 245 -17.58 2.33 -0.13
N ILE A 246 -16.73 2.87 0.71
CA ILE A 246 -15.28 2.79 0.57
C ILE A 246 -14.70 2.04 1.78
N PRO A 247 -13.92 0.97 1.59
CA PRO A 247 -13.59 0.31 0.31
C PRO A 247 -14.76 -0.53 -0.21
N PRO A 248 -14.91 -0.69 -1.52
CA PRO A 248 -16.01 -1.45 -2.12
C PRO A 248 -15.76 -2.97 -2.15
N CYS A 249 -14.78 -3.46 -1.41
CA CYS A 249 -14.39 -4.86 -1.33
C CYS A 249 -14.29 -5.34 0.13
N PRO A 250 -14.31 -6.67 0.38
CA PRO A 250 -14.09 -7.25 1.70
C PRO A 250 -12.73 -6.84 2.29
N VAL A 251 -12.70 -6.58 3.59
CA VAL A 251 -11.50 -6.16 4.32
C VAL A 251 -11.27 -7.06 5.52
N LYS A 252 -10.05 -7.55 5.71
CA LYS A 252 -9.60 -8.12 6.98
C LYS A 252 -8.48 -7.26 7.55
N ILE A 253 -8.57 -6.96 8.85
CA ILE A 253 -7.61 -6.13 9.58
C ILE A 253 -7.08 -6.93 10.76
N TRP A 254 -5.76 -6.95 10.91
CA TRP A 254 -5.07 -7.46 12.10
C TRP A 254 -4.45 -6.29 12.85
N GLN A 255 -4.70 -6.21 14.15
CA GLN A 255 -4.19 -5.13 14.99
C GLN A 255 -3.74 -5.68 16.34
N GLY A 256 -2.48 -5.41 16.70
CA GLY A 256 -1.97 -5.69 18.05
C GLY A 256 -2.53 -4.69 19.05
N LEU A 257 -2.97 -5.18 20.22
CA LEU A 257 -3.52 -4.32 21.28
C LEU A 257 -2.45 -3.52 22.04
N GLU A 258 -1.19 -3.93 21.97
CA GLU A 258 -0.06 -3.21 22.57
C GLU A 258 0.72 -2.36 21.56
N ASP A 259 0.14 -2.11 20.38
CA ASP A 259 0.74 -1.26 19.36
C ASP A 259 0.76 0.21 19.81
N LYS A 260 1.99 0.75 19.99
CA LYS A 260 2.22 2.15 20.38
C LYS A 260 2.51 3.07 19.20
N THR A 261 2.54 2.53 17.99
CA THR A 261 2.81 3.28 16.75
C THR A 261 1.52 3.58 15.99
N VAL A 262 0.62 2.59 15.94
CA VAL A 262 -0.72 2.73 15.38
C VAL A 262 -1.74 2.41 16.49
N ASP A 263 -2.53 3.39 16.88
CA ASP A 263 -3.48 3.24 17.97
C ASP A 263 -4.55 2.19 17.64
N PRO A 264 -4.66 1.10 18.45
CA PRO A 264 -5.68 0.07 18.25
C PRO A 264 -7.11 0.58 18.34
N VAL A 265 -7.34 1.64 19.12
CA VAL A 265 -8.68 2.25 19.25
C VAL A 265 -9.09 2.89 17.95
N MET A 266 -8.20 3.65 17.32
CA MET A 266 -8.45 4.25 15.99
C MET A 266 -8.76 3.19 14.94
N VAL A 267 -8.03 2.08 14.92
CA VAL A 267 -8.25 0.98 13.97
C VAL A 267 -9.61 0.31 14.19
N ARG A 268 -9.97 0.11 15.45
CA ARG A 268 -11.31 -0.45 15.83
C ARG A 268 -12.43 0.47 15.38
N GLU A 269 -12.35 1.75 15.70
CA GLU A 269 -13.36 2.74 15.31
C GLU A 269 -13.50 2.85 13.79
N PHE A 270 -12.39 2.80 13.07
CA PHE A 270 -12.41 2.77 11.62
C PHE A 270 -13.12 1.53 11.09
N ALA A 271 -12.75 0.33 11.57
CA ALA A 271 -13.36 -0.93 11.15
C ALA A 271 -14.87 -0.95 11.41
N GLU A 272 -15.30 -0.48 12.57
CA GLU A 272 -16.73 -0.35 12.92
C GLU A 272 -17.44 0.65 12.02
N SER A 273 -16.79 1.74 11.69
CA SER A 273 -17.33 2.79 10.85
C SER A 273 -17.59 2.31 9.41
N ILE A 274 -16.65 1.63 8.78
CA ILE A 274 -16.84 1.10 7.43
C ILE A 274 -17.80 -0.10 7.42
N ARG A 275 -17.85 -0.88 8.51
CA ARG A 275 -18.87 -1.93 8.68
C ARG A 275 -20.28 -1.37 8.75
N ARG A 276 -20.49 -0.28 9.52
CA ARG A 276 -21.77 0.43 9.54
C ARG A 276 -22.16 1.03 8.19
N ALA A 277 -21.17 1.38 7.38
CA ALA A 277 -21.38 1.85 6.03
C ALA A 277 -21.71 0.72 5.02
N GLY A 278 -21.66 -0.55 5.44
CA GLY A 278 -22.02 -1.72 4.62
C GLY A 278 -20.82 -2.50 4.05
N CYS A 279 -19.58 -2.15 4.41
CA CYS A 279 -18.42 -2.93 4.03
C CYS A 279 -18.36 -4.24 4.84
N TYR A 280 -18.01 -5.35 4.19
CA TYR A 280 -17.69 -6.59 4.92
C TYR A 280 -16.31 -6.47 5.56
N VAL A 281 -16.26 -6.48 6.90
CA VAL A 281 -15.03 -6.28 7.66
C VAL A 281 -14.86 -7.38 8.71
N GLU A 282 -13.73 -8.07 8.66
CA GLU A 282 -13.20 -8.89 9.75
C GLU A 282 -12.10 -8.09 10.47
N LEU A 283 -12.21 -7.94 11.79
CA LEU A 283 -11.18 -7.32 12.63
C LEU A 283 -10.67 -8.35 13.62
N HIS A 284 -9.37 -8.65 13.56
CA HIS A 284 -8.69 -9.54 14.48
C HIS A 284 -7.76 -8.72 15.39
N LEU A 285 -8.13 -8.62 16.65
CA LEU A 285 -7.35 -7.96 17.69
C LEU A 285 -6.49 -8.99 18.40
N LEU A 286 -5.21 -8.72 18.60
CA LEU A 286 -4.21 -9.64 19.11
C LEU A 286 -3.65 -9.13 20.44
N ASP A 287 -3.93 -9.84 21.52
CA ASP A 287 -3.38 -9.55 22.85
C ASP A 287 -1.86 -9.76 22.88
N GLY A 288 -1.15 -8.93 23.62
CA GLY A 288 0.31 -9.02 23.79
C GLY A 288 1.11 -8.69 22.53
N VAL A 289 0.48 -8.20 21.47
CA VAL A 289 1.13 -7.90 20.21
C VAL A 289 1.28 -6.37 20.04
N GLY A 290 2.52 -5.92 19.81
CA GLY A 290 2.85 -4.54 19.45
C GLY A 290 2.86 -4.30 17.94
N HIS A 291 3.67 -3.31 17.51
CA HIS A 291 3.81 -2.95 16.08
C HIS A 291 4.72 -3.95 15.33
N THR A 292 4.25 -5.17 15.14
CA THR A 292 5.01 -6.25 14.50
C THR A 292 4.12 -7.21 13.72
N ILE A 293 4.65 -7.81 12.67
CA ILE A 293 3.97 -8.86 11.89
C ILE A 293 4.26 -10.21 12.55
N THR A 294 3.22 -10.87 13.01
CA THR A 294 3.31 -12.21 13.61
C THR A 294 3.18 -13.32 12.56
N PRO A 295 3.64 -14.56 12.85
CA PRO A 295 3.37 -15.70 11.97
C PRO A 295 1.87 -15.91 11.71
N VAL A 296 1.04 -15.78 12.75
CA VAL A 296 -0.43 -15.92 12.65
C VAL A 296 -1.02 -14.95 11.62
N MET A 297 -0.59 -13.68 11.65
CA MET A 297 -1.06 -12.69 10.66
C MET A 297 -0.71 -13.10 9.23
N ARG A 298 0.47 -13.70 9.02
CA ARG A 298 0.90 -14.14 7.68
C ARG A 298 0.12 -15.34 7.18
N GLU A 299 -0.10 -16.32 8.03
CA GLU A 299 -0.88 -17.51 7.72
C GLU A 299 -2.33 -17.17 7.43
N GLU A 300 -2.95 -16.39 8.32
CA GLU A 300 -4.34 -15.95 8.15
C GLU A 300 -4.52 -15.04 6.92
N LEU A 301 -3.51 -14.26 6.53
CA LEU A 301 -3.56 -13.45 5.32
C LEU A 301 -3.65 -14.32 4.06
N ALA A 302 -2.88 -15.40 3.99
CA ALA A 302 -2.96 -16.35 2.88
C ALA A 302 -4.35 -17.01 2.83
N MET A 303 -4.81 -17.55 3.95
CA MET A 303 -6.16 -18.14 4.07
C MET A 303 -7.29 -17.16 3.74
N TRP A 304 -7.11 -15.88 4.08
CA TRP A 304 -8.06 -14.84 3.74
C TRP A 304 -8.16 -14.65 2.24
N PHE A 305 -7.03 -14.56 1.56
CA PHE A 305 -6.98 -14.32 0.13
C PHE A 305 -7.39 -15.52 -0.73
N GLU A 306 -7.16 -16.74 -0.26
CA GLU A 306 -7.63 -17.98 -0.91
C GLU A 306 -9.16 -18.02 -1.09
N ARG A 307 -9.91 -17.24 -0.31
CA ARG A 307 -11.38 -17.17 -0.41
C ARG A 307 -11.89 -16.41 -1.64
N PHE A 308 -11.01 -15.71 -2.35
CA PHE A 308 -11.37 -14.78 -3.43
C PHE A 308 -10.75 -15.14 -4.79
N VAL A 309 -10.06 -16.27 -4.90
CA VAL A 309 -9.38 -16.73 -6.13
C VAL A 309 -9.83 -18.10 -6.57
#